data_06f12d6bbd204a5224a3c0dbb97d2c44
#
_entry.id   06f12d6bbd204a5224a3c0dbb97d2c44
#
_cell.length_a   1.000
_cell.length_b   1.000
_cell.length_c   1.000
_cell.angle_alpha   90.00
_cell.angle_beta   90.00
_cell.angle_gamma   90.00
#
_symmetry.space_group_name_H-M   'P 1'
#
loop_
_entity.id
_entity.type
_entity.pdbx_description
1 polymer ?
#
loop_
_entity_poly.entity_id
_entity_poly.type
_entity_poly.pdbx_seq_one_letter_code
_entity_poly.pdbx_strand_id
1 'polypeptide(L)'
;MESSGNRLTAQKVTESVIADQDVDFNAVFAQSDEDGLGVLQALKLAGMEPGKDVVIVSIGGIQDVFKAIIAREYLATVKSSPEYGDVVFDIINRHQRGEKPDRQTMVRHREYTMDNAEELFEDAY
;
A
#
# COMPACT_ATOMS: atom_id res chain seq x y z
N MET A 1 15.86 4.95 -5.04
CA MET A 1 15.24 6.30 -5.13
C MET A 1 14.14 6.40 -4.08
N GLU A 2 14.07 7.49 -3.34
CA GLU A 2 13.06 7.66 -2.29
C GLU A 2 11.92 8.55 -2.80
N SER A 3 10.68 8.07 -2.71
CA SER A 3 9.48 8.82 -3.11
C SER A 3 8.86 9.62 -1.96
N SER A 4 9.31 9.42 -0.74
CA SER A 4 8.83 10.10 0.49
C SER A 4 7.31 10.00 0.74
N GLY A 5 6.64 8.94 0.26
CA GLY A 5 5.21 8.75 0.44
C GLY A 5 4.35 9.78 -0.30
N ASN A 6 4.81 10.29 -1.43
CA ASN A 6 4.11 11.28 -2.23
C ASN A 6 3.85 10.78 -3.64
N ARG A 7 2.56 10.66 -4.00
CA ARG A 7 2.07 10.13 -5.29
C ARG A 7 2.77 10.76 -6.51
N LEU A 8 2.90 12.10 -6.53
CA LEU A 8 3.53 12.80 -7.65
C LEU A 8 5.04 12.55 -7.73
N THR A 9 5.71 12.45 -6.58
CA THR A 9 7.14 12.13 -6.53
C THR A 9 7.38 10.69 -7.01
N ALA A 10 6.58 9.74 -6.55
CA ALA A 10 6.65 8.35 -6.99
C ALA A 10 6.39 8.20 -8.50
N GLN A 11 5.42 8.95 -9.04
CA GLN A 11 5.16 8.99 -10.47
C GLN A 11 6.40 9.44 -11.25
N LYS A 12 7.00 10.58 -10.90
CA LYS A 12 8.20 11.10 -11.58
C LYS A 12 9.41 10.16 -11.50
N VAL A 13 9.59 9.53 -10.34
CA VAL A 13 10.65 8.51 -10.16
C VAL A 13 10.42 7.33 -11.11
N THR A 14 9.19 6.84 -11.18
CA THR A 14 8.83 5.72 -12.05
C THR A 14 8.97 6.08 -13.53
N GLU A 15 8.55 7.29 -13.93
CA GLU A 15 8.75 7.79 -15.30
C GLU A 15 10.24 7.82 -15.67
N SER A 16 11.10 8.23 -14.75
CA SER A 16 12.56 8.20 -14.95
C SER A 16 13.11 6.79 -15.10
N VAL A 17 12.59 5.82 -14.33
CA VAL A 17 12.99 4.40 -14.43
C VAL A 17 12.53 3.80 -15.76
N ILE A 18 11.30 4.10 -16.20
CA ILE A 18 10.76 3.62 -17.49
C ILE A 18 11.56 4.19 -18.66
N ALA A 19 12.05 5.43 -18.55
CA ALA A 19 12.86 6.07 -19.59
C ALA A 19 14.29 5.51 -19.68
N ASP A 20 14.76 4.79 -18.67
CA ASP A 20 16.07 4.16 -18.64
C ASP A 20 16.01 2.81 -19.37
N GLN A 21 16.63 2.75 -20.57
CA GLN A 21 16.62 1.56 -21.43
C GLN A 21 17.40 0.36 -20.86
N ASP A 22 18.22 0.57 -19.84
CA ASP A 22 18.99 -0.47 -19.17
C ASP A 22 18.20 -1.15 -18.03
N VAL A 23 16.99 -0.65 -17.72
CA VAL A 23 16.14 -1.19 -16.65
C VAL A 23 14.91 -1.85 -17.24
N ASP A 24 14.80 -3.17 -17.04
CA ASP A 24 13.61 -3.95 -17.33
C ASP A 24 13.00 -4.47 -16.03
N PHE A 25 11.69 -4.29 -15.84
CA PHE A 25 10.98 -4.73 -14.64
C PHE A 25 9.54 -5.13 -14.94
N ASN A 26 9.05 -6.13 -14.24
CA ASN A 26 7.68 -6.63 -14.36
C ASN A 26 6.92 -6.60 -13.02
N ALA A 27 7.56 -6.13 -11.96
CA ALA A 27 6.95 -6.00 -10.63
C ALA A 27 7.49 -4.78 -9.90
N VAL A 28 6.63 -4.12 -9.12
CA VAL A 28 6.97 -3.01 -8.24
C VAL A 28 6.41 -3.27 -6.85
N PHE A 29 7.28 -3.20 -5.85
CA PHE A 29 6.89 -3.10 -4.46
C PHE A 29 6.98 -1.63 -4.02
N ALA A 30 5.85 -1.03 -3.70
CA ALA A 30 5.75 0.32 -3.16
C ALA A 30 5.60 0.28 -1.64
N GLN A 31 6.37 1.11 -0.93
CA GLN A 31 6.35 1.13 0.55
C GLN A 31 5.09 1.78 1.12
N SER A 32 4.32 2.49 0.29
CA SER A 32 3.00 3.02 0.64
C SER A 32 2.04 2.92 -0.54
N ASP A 33 0.75 2.95 -0.25
CA ASP A 33 -0.31 2.99 -1.27
C ASP A 33 -0.23 4.25 -2.14
N GLU A 34 0.13 5.40 -1.57
CA GLU A 34 0.33 6.63 -2.31
C GLU A 34 1.47 6.52 -3.33
N ASP A 35 2.58 5.87 -2.95
CA ASP A 35 3.67 5.60 -3.88
C ASP A 35 3.21 4.64 -4.98
N GLY A 36 2.49 3.58 -4.62
CA GLY A 36 1.95 2.60 -5.57
C GLY A 36 0.99 3.22 -6.59
N LEU A 37 0.14 4.16 -6.17
CA LEU A 37 -0.72 4.91 -7.09
C LEU A 37 0.07 5.85 -8.01
N GLY A 38 1.19 6.39 -7.54
CA GLY A 38 2.12 7.14 -8.38
C GLY A 38 2.74 6.25 -9.46
N VAL A 39 3.17 5.04 -9.10
CA VAL A 39 3.65 4.02 -10.04
C VAL A 39 2.56 3.69 -11.07
N LEU A 40 1.34 3.38 -10.62
CA LEU A 40 0.19 3.07 -11.47
C LEU A 40 -0.03 4.17 -12.53
N GLN A 41 0.02 5.42 -12.12
CA GLN A 41 -0.15 6.55 -13.02
C GLN A 41 0.97 6.65 -14.07
N ALA A 42 2.22 6.46 -13.66
CA ALA A 42 3.38 6.50 -14.56
C ALA A 42 3.31 5.39 -15.62
N LEU A 43 2.94 4.16 -15.22
CA LEU A 43 2.78 3.04 -16.15
C LEU A 43 1.71 3.34 -17.20
N LYS A 44 0.54 3.86 -16.78
CA LYS A 44 -0.54 4.26 -17.69
C LYS A 44 -0.10 5.33 -18.69
N LEU A 45 0.63 6.34 -18.23
CA LEU A 45 1.15 7.41 -19.08
C LEU A 45 2.18 6.89 -20.10
N ALA A 46 2.94 5.86 -19.75
CA ALA A 46 3.88 5.19 -20.63
C ALA A 46 3.21 4.22 -21.64
N GLY A 47 1.88 4.04 -21.55
CA GLY A 47 1.14 3.13 -22.43
C GLY A 47 1.29 1.66 -22.04
N MET A 48 1.77 1.36 -20.84
CA MET A 48 1.83 0.00 -20.27
C MET A 48 0.48 -0.38 -19.68
N GLU A 49 0.20 -1.69 -19.59
CA GLU A 49 -1.01 -2.23 -18.95
C GLU A 49 -0.70 -2.68 -17.51
N PRO A 50 -0.99 -1.86 -16.47
CA PRO A 50 -0.80 -2.26 -15.08
C PRO A 50 -1.64 -3.50 -14.74
N GLY A 51 -1.08 -4.39 -13.92
CA GLY A 51 -1.69 -5.67 -13.58
C GLY A 51 -1.45 -6.77 -14.63
N LYS A 52 -0.93 -6.42 -15.80
CA LYS A 52 -0.59 -7.36 -16.87
C LYS A 52 0.89 -7.29 -17.24
N ASP A 53 1.38 -6.13 -17.67
CA ASP A 53 2.78 -5.93 -18.00
C ASP A 53 3.64 -5.78 -16.74
N VAL A 54 3.11 -5.05 -15.77
CA VAL A 54 3.76 -4.80 -14.47
C VAL A 54 2.76 -4.98 -13.35
N VAL A 55 3.09 -5.81 -12.36
CA VAL A 55 2.31 -5.97 -11.15
C VAL A 55 2.77 -5.01 -10.06
N ILE A 56 1.83 -4.45 -9.29
CA ILE A 56 2.11 -3.51 -8.21
C ILE A 56 1.57 -4.09 -6.92
N VAL A 57 2.40 -4.07 -5.87
CA VAL A 57 2.01 -4.37 -4.50
C VAL A 57 2.47 -3.27 -3.56
N SER A 58 1.72 -3.02 -2.49
CA SER A 58 2.03 -1.94 -1.53
C SER A 58 1.63 -2.28 -0.09
N ILE A 59 1.79 -1.28 0.77
CA ILE A 59 1.34 -1.30 2.16
C ILE A 59 0.49 -0.05 2.40
N GLY A 60 -0.70 -0.24 2.98
CA GLY A 60 -1.61 0.84 3.32
C GLY A 60 -3.03 0.33 3.57
N GLY A 61 -3.86 0.29 2.57
CA GLY A 61 -5.28 -0.10 2.62
C GLY A 61 -6.22 1.07 2.36
N ILE A 62 -5.79 2.05 1.56
CA ILE A 62 -6.63 3.20 1.19
C ILE A 62 -7.62 2.83 0.08
N GLN A 63 -8.76 3.52 0.05
CA GLN A 63 -9.86 3.26 -0.88
C GLN A 63 -9.45 3.29 -2.36
N ASP A 64 -8.55 4.19 -2.75
CA ASP A 64 -8.13 4.32 -4.16
C ASP A 64 -7.35 3.09 -4.64
N VAL A 65 -6.55 2.44 -3.77
CA VAL A 65 -5.86 1.20 -4.10
C VAL A 65 -6.85 0.04 -4.19
N PHE A 66 -7.88 -0.03 -3.32
CA PHE A 66 -8.94 -1.02 -3.46
C PHE A 66 -9.65 -0.92 -4.82
N LYS A 67 -9.99 0.30 -5.26
CA LYS A 67 -10.57 0.53 -6.60
C LYS A 67 -9.64 0.03 -7.71
N ALA A 68 -8.33 0.26 -7.59
CA ALA A 68 -7.35 -0.21 -8.55
C ALA A 68 -7.20 -1.75 -8.56
N ILE A 69 -7.27 -2.39 -7.39
CA ILE A 69 -7.26 -3.86 -7.26
C ILE A 69 -8.52 -4.46 -7.92
N ILE A 70 -9.70 -3.90 -7.62
CA ILE A 70 -10.98 -4.34 -8.21
C ILE A 70 -10.96 -4.15 -9.73
N ALA A 71 -10.35 -3.08 -10.23
CA ALA A 71 -10.14 -2.83 -11.65
C ALA A 71 -9.08 -3.73 -12.29
N ARG A 72 -8.42 -4.61 -11.51
CA ARG A 72 -7.32 -5.50 -11.94
C ARG A 72 -6.06 -4.77 -12.45
N GLU A 73 -5.89 -3.54 -12.05
CA GLU A 73 -4.73 -2.70 -12.37
C GLU A 73 -3.64 -2.74 -11.28
N TYR A 74 -3.98 -3.35 -10.14
CA TYR A 74 -3.13 -3.46 -8.95
C TYR A 74 -3.27 -4.85 -8.35
N LEU A 75 -2.18 -5.48 -7.92
CA LEU A 75 -2.22 -6.86 -7.47
C LEU A 75 -2.75 -6.99 -6.03
N ALA A 76 -2.14 -6.27 -5.09
CA ALA A 76 -2.47 -6.38 -3.68
C ALA A 76 -1.93 -5.22 -2.85
N THR A 77 -2.56 -4.98 -1.68
CA THR A 77 -2.01 -4.17 -0.60
C THR A 77 -2.15 -4.89 0.75
N VAL A 78 -1.24 -4.61 1.68
CA VAL A 78 -1.31 -5.12 3.06
C VAL A 78 -1.76 -3.98 3.97
N LYS A 79 -2.80 -4.22 4.79
CA LYS A 79 -3.34 -3.19 5.69
C LYS A 79 -2.28 -2.67 6.66
N SER A 80 -2.13 -1.35 6.68
CA SER A 80 -1.40 -0.61 7.70
C SER A 80 -2.26 0.59 8.11
N SER A 81 -3.37 0.30 8.78
CA SER A 81 -4.32 1.32 9.23
C SER A 81 -3.72 2.19 10.32
N PRO A 82 -4.01 3.49 10.34
CA PRO A 82 -3.69 4.37 11.47
C PRO A 82 -4.58 4.13 12.71
N GLU A 83 -5.55 3.23 12.63
CA GLU A 83 -6.56 2.95 13.66
C GLU A 83 -6.03 2.09 14.80
N TYR A 84 -4.97 2.56 15.48
CA TYR A 84 -4.41 1.87 16.66
C TYR A 84 -4.92 2.42 17.99
N GLY A 85 -5.85 3.36 17.99
CA GLY A 85 -6.33 4.06 19.17
C GLY A 85 -6.73 3.11 20.30
N ASP A 86 -7.60 2.16 20.03
CA ASP A 86 -8.11 1.21 21.04
C ASP A 86 -6.98 0.38 21.67
N VAL A 87 -6.04 -0.10 20.87
CA VAL A 87 -4.89 -0.87 21.34
C VAL A 87 -3.99 -0.01 22.23
N VAL A 88 -3.72 1.22 21.79
CA VAL A 88 -2.86 2.16 22.55
C VAL A 88 -3.52 2.54 23.88
N PHE A 89 -4.81 2.87 23.89
CA PHE A 89 -5.54 3.21 25.10
C PHE A 89 -5.67 2.03 26.08
N ASP A 90 -5.86 0.80 25.58
CA ASP A 90 -5.84 -0.39 26.43
C ASP A 90 -4.48 -0.55 27.15
N ILE A 91 -3.38 -0.43 26.39
CA ILE A 91 -2.03 -0.50 26.97
C ILE A 91 -1.81 0.57 28.03
N ILE A 92 -2.23 1.82 27.78
CA ILE A 92 -2.13 2.93 28.74
C ILE A 92 -2.94 2.62 30.02
N ASN A 93 -4.18 2.18 29.88
CA ASN A 93 -5.06 1.85 30.99
C ASN A 93 -4.52 0.70 31.84
N ARG A 94 -3.98 -0.33 31.22
CA ARG A 94 -3.31 -1.44 31.91
C ARG A 94 -2.09 -0.97 32.68
N HIS A 95 -1.27 -0.12 32.06
CA HIS A 95 -0.10 0.46 32.75
C HIS A 95 -0.50 1.32 33.98
N GLN A 96 -1.55 2.14 33.85
CA GLN A 96 -2.06 2.95 34.97
C GLN A 96 -2.59 2.11 36.11
N ARG A 97 -3.08 0.89 35.85
CA ARG A 97 -3.49 -0.08 36.86
C ARG A 97 -2.32 -0.83 37.53
N GLY A 98 -1.08 -0.52 37.15
CA GLY A 98 0.12 -1.16 37.64
C GLY A 98 0.50 -2.47 36.93
N GLU A 99 -0.20 -2.81 35.88
CA GLU A 99 0.18 -3.93 35.01
C GLU A 99 1.42 -3.55 34.18
N LYS A 100 2.33 -4.50 33.98
CA LYS A 100 3.48 -4.29 33.11
C LYS A 100 3.08 -4.68 31.70
N PRO A 101 2.99 -3.72 30.76
CA PRO A 101 2.67 -4.03 29.36
C PRO A 101 3.78 -4.88 28.72
N ASP A 102 3.40 -5.68 27.74
CA ASP A 102 4.36 -6.39 26.91
C ASP A 102 5.27 -5.40 26.17
N ARG A 103 6.52 -5.80 25.94
CA ARG A 103 7.48 -4.98 25.17
C ARG A 103 7.08 -4.81 23.71
N GLN A 104 6.24 -5.70 23.22
CA GLN A 104 5.81 -5.75 21.83
C GLN A 104 4.34 -6.18 21.79
N THR A 105 3.52 -5.39 21.13
CA THR A 105 2.12 -5.72 20.86
C THR A 105 1.99 -6.03 19.36
N MET A 106 1.55 -7.24 19.06
CA MET A 106 1.31 -7.67 17.69
C MET A 106 -0.08 -7.22 17.25
N VAL A 107 -0.15 -6.43 16.19
CA VAL A 107 -1.39 -6.05 15.51
C VAL A 107 -1.56 -6.95 14.29
N ARG A 108 -2.78 -7.47 14.11
CA ARG A 108 -3.08 -8.30 12.94
C ARG A 108 -3.22 -7.42 11.72
N HIS A 109 -2.47 -7.76 10.69
CA HIS A 109 -2.63 -7.19 9.37
C HIS A 109 -3.47 -8.11 8.48
N ARG A 110 -4.07 -7.54 7.43
CA ARG A 110 -4.85 -8.26 6.43
C ARG A 110 -4.31 -7.93 5.04
N GLU A 111 -4.29 -8.92 4.18
CA GLU A 111 -3.97 -8.75 2.77
C GLU A 111 -5.26 -8.50 1.98
N TYR A 112 -5.20 -7.54 1.07
CA TYR A 112 -6.27 -7.25 0.12
C TYR A 112 -5.76 -7.52 -1.29
N THR A 113 -6.44 -8.43 -1.97
CA THR A 113 -6.07 -8.97 -3.27
C THR A 113 -7.25 -8.88 -4.22
N MET A 114 -7.05 -9.25 -5.48
CA MET A 114 -8.13 -9.31 -6.48
C MET A 114 -9.28 -10.25 -6.09
N ASP A 115 -9.03 -11.20 -5.18
CA ASP A 115 -10.04 -12.19 -4.78
C ASP A 115 -10.95 -11.70 -3.65
N ASN A 116 -10.52 -10.71 -2.86
CA ASN A 116 -11.25 -10.28 -1.67
C ASN A 116 -11.48 -8.77 -1.55
N ALA A 117 -10.86 -7.95 -2.39
CA ALA A 117 -10.94 -6.49 -2.26
C ALA A 117 -12.36 -5.94 -2.44
N GLU A 118 -13.18 -6.54 -3.28
CA GLU A 118 -14.57 -6.11 -3.47
C GLU A 118 -15.42 -6.40 -2.23
N GLU A 119 -15.30 -7.59 -1.66
CA GLU A 119 -16.02 -7.99 -0.43
C GLU A 119 -15.58 -7.15 0.78
N LEU A 120 -14.28 -6.82 0.85
CA LEU A 120 -13.67 -6.14 1.99
C LEU A 120 -13.49 -4.62 1.76
N PHE A 121 -14.21 -4.04 0.79
CA PHE A 121 -14.06 -2.61 0.45
C PHE A 121 -14.33 -1.67 1.64
N GLU A 122 -15.26 -2.04 2.53
CA GLU A 122 -15.57 -1.28 3.75
C GLU A 122 -14.42 -1.27 4.77
N ASP A 123 -13.42 -2.15 4.64
CA ASP A 123 -12.21 -2.15 5.48
C ASP A 123 -11.19 -1.06 5.06
N ALA A 124 -11.38 -0.44 3.88
CA ALA A 124 -10.51 0.61 3.36
C ALA A 124 -10.72 1.94 4.09
N TYR A 125 -9.67 2.74 4.25
CA TYR A 125 -9.72 4.04 4.93
C TYR A 125 -9.32 5.19 4.01
#